data_520c7a25ca117c51e2b70d680b98c3b8
#
_entry.id   520c7a25ca117c51e2b70d680b98c3b8
#
_cell.length_a   1.000
_cell.length_b   1.000
_cell.length_c   1.000
_cell.angle_alpha   90.00
_cell.angle_beta   90.00
_cell.angle_gamma   90.00
#
_symmetry.space_group_name_H-M   'P 1'
#
loop_
_entity.id
_entity.type
_entity.pdbx_description
1 polymer ?
#
loop_
_entity_poly.entity_id
_entity_poly.type
_entity_poly.pdbx_seq_one_letter_code
_entity_poly.pdbx_strand_id
1 'polypeptide(L)'
;MPTKNLSLQHLIKFPASVTPDPVHPAILALHGRGSNERDLIALAEYLPKNLLWISPRGTYDLGPDSYEWFQITQVGKPDPARLANALNTIDRFIYEVIANYPVDKNKLYLLGFSQGSIVSMSYALTHPRRIAGVIAQSGYIPHESGLRIDEAGIKQKPFILTHGVQDPLLPVDWARRSRDTLQKLDADLQYHEFNMGHTVSMESIAVINSWLENKIK
;
A
#
# COMPACT_ATOMS: atom_id res chain seq x y z
N MET A 1 -0.73 -2.26 23.42
CA MET A 1 -1.55 -1.05 23.68
C MET A 1 -2.89 -1.23 22.98
N PRO A 2 -4.01 -0.71 23.54
CA PRO A 2 -5.30 -0.79 22.85
C PRO A 2 -5.28 0.07 21.59
N THR A 3 -6.10 -0.33 20.59
CA THR A 3 -6.31 0.45 19.37
C THR A 3 -6.92 1.80 19.73
N LYS A 4 -6.35 2.89 19.23
CA LYS A 4 -6.82 4.26 19.47
C LYS A 4 -8.02 4.59 18.57
N ASN A 5 -8.87 5.51 19.01
CA ASN A 5 -9.98 5.99 18.19
C ASN A 5 -9.46 7.06 17.20
N LEU A 6 -9.20 6.64 15.98
CA LEU A 6 -8.76 7.47 14.85
C LEU A 6 -9.86 7.58 13.80
N SER A 7 -9.61 8.35 12.73
CA SER A 7 -10.60 8.59 11.66
C SER A 7 -11.00 7.33 10.89
N LEU A 8 -10.14 6.30 10.86
CA LEU A 8 -10.47 5.00 10.30
C LEU A 8 -10.44 3.92 11.38
N GLN A 9 -11.41 3.02 11.35
CA GLN A 9 -11.32 1.76 12.09
C GLN A 9 -10.11 0.98 11.57
N HIS A 10 -9.30 0.42 12.47
CA HIS A 10 -8.07 -0.26 12.08
C HIS A 10 -7.65 -1.30 13.10
N LEU A 11 -6.79 -2.20 12.67
CA LEU A 11 -6.03 -3.09 13.55
C LEU A 11 -4.60 -2.62 13.65
N ILE A 12 -3.96 -2.95 14.76
CA ILE A 12 -2.55 -2.68 15.00
C ILE A 12 -1.86 -3.94 15.52
N LYS A 13 -0.67 -4.24 15.00
CA LYS A 13 0.20 -5.30 15.49
C LYS A 13 1.58 -4.72 15.75
N PHE A 14 1.99 -4.75 17.03
CA PHE A 14 3.29 -4.26 17.45
C PHE A 14 4.41 -5.24 17.05
N PRO A 15 5.65 -4.74 16.88
CA PRO A 15 6.79 -5.59 16.62
C PRO A 15 6.92 -6.72 17.67
N ALA A 16 7.29 -7.91 17.21
CA ALA A 16 7.58 -9.04 18.11
C ALA A 16 8.93 -8.87 18.82
N SER A 17 9.87 -8.16 18.22
CA SER A 17 11.17 -7.83 18.81
C SER A 17 11.12 -6.47 19.49
N VAL A 18 11.47 -6.42 20.77
CA VAL A 18 11.67 -5.15 21.48
C VAL A 18 12.97 -4.55 20.98
N THR A 19 12.88 -3.44 20.26
CA THR A 19 14.05 -2.62 19.92
C THR A 19 14.26 -1.55 20.99
N PRO A 20 15.49 -1.10 21.25
CA PRO A 20 15.75 0.02 22.16
C PRO A 20 15.14 1.34 21.64
N ASP A 21 14.81 1.40 20.36
CA ASP A 21 14.29 2.60 19.71
C ASP A 21 12.86 2.91 20.17
N PRO A 22 12.56 4.18 20.47
CA PRO A 22 11.22 4.60 20.88
C PRO A 22 10.20 4.56 19.75
N VAL A 23 10.65 4.42 18.46
CA VAL A 23 9.81 4.37 17.27
C VAL A 23 10.22 3.19 16.38
N HIS A 24 9.29 2.72 15.56
CA HIS A 24 9.46 1.54 14.73
C HIS A 24 9.25 1.85 13.25
N PRO A 25 9.98 1.18 12.33
CA PRO A 25 9.56 1.14 10.94
C PRO A 25 8.17 0.52 10.86
N ALA A 26 7.32 1.04 9.96
CA ALA A 26 5.92 0.68 9.96
C ALA A 26 5.37 0.37 8.56
N ILE A 27 4.39 -0.52 8.53
CA ILE A 27 3.56 -0.82 7.36
C ILE A 27 2.14 -0.30 7.60
N LEU A 28 1.66 0.54 6.69
CA LEU A 28 0.24 0.85 6.54
C LEU A 28 -0.33 -0.06 5.43
N ALA A 29 -1.15 -1.05 5.83
CA ALA A 29 -1.62 -2.11 4.93
C ALA A 29 -3.04 -1.82 4.42
N LEU A 30 -3.18 -1.58 3.12
CA LEU A 30 -4.44 -1.22 2.45
C LEU A 30 -5.01 -2.43 1.70
N HIS A 31 -6.10 -2.99 2.20
CA HIS A 31 -6.75 -4.19 1.66
C HIS A 31 -7.36 -3.97 0.26
N GLY A 32 -7.67 -5.06 -0.43
CA GLY A 32 -8.39 -5.06 -1.70
C GLY A 32 -9.89 -4.75 -1.52
N ARG A 33 -10.56 -4.40 -2.63
CA ARG A 33 -12.03 -4.23 -2.64
C ARG A 33 -12.72 -5.52 -2.19
N GLY A 34 -13.70 -5.38 -1.32
CA GLY A 34 -14.46 -6.51 -0.79
C GLY A 34 -13.85 -7.18 0.44
N SER A 35 -12.71 -6.65 0.93
CA SER A 35 -12.03 -7.14 2.11
C SER A 35 -12.12 -6.13 3.28
N ASN A 36 -11.27 -6.26 4.30
CA ASN A 36 -11.29 -5.44 5.50
C ASN A 36 -9.91 -5.38 6.18
N GLU A 37 -9.83 -4.74 7.34
CA GLU A 37 -8.61 -4.53 8.12
C GLU A 37 -7.95 -5.82 8.63
N ARG A 38 -8.63 -6.98 8.59
CA ARG A 38 -8.08 -8.27 9.05
C ARG A 38 -7.26 -8.99 7.98
N ASP A 39 -7.37 -8.57 6.72
CA ASP A 39 -6.77 -9.26 5.57
C ASP A 39 -5.23 -9.17 5.59
N LEU A 40 -4.68 -8.05 5.15
CA LEU A 40 -3.23 -7.94 4.92
C LEU A 40 -2.38 -7.93 6.19
N ILE A 41 -2.96 -7.68 7.37
CA ILE A 41 -2.23 -7.75 8.63
C ILE A 41 -1.71 -9.17 8.92
N ALA A 42 -2.30 -10.19 8.32
CA ALA A 42 -1.83 -11.57 8.40
C ALA A 42 -0.45 -11.75 7.77
N LEU A 43 -0.05 -10.90 6.80
CA LEU A 43 1.28 -10.94 6.17
C LEU A 43 2.42 -10.61 7.15
N ALA A 44 2.11 -10.03 8.31
CA ALA A 44 3.08 -9.79 9.37
C ALA A 44 3.77 -11.07 9.89
N GLU A 45 3.18 -12.25 9.64
CA GLU A 45 3.79 -13.53 9.98
C GLU A 45 4.95 -13.90 9.05
N TYR A 46 5.00 -13.36 7.86
CA TYR A 46 5.94 -13.70 6.80
C TYR A 46 6.98 -12.60 6.51
N LEU A 47 6.78 -11.40 7.07
CA LEU A 47 7.61 -10.22 6.84
C LEU A 47 8.41 -9.85 8.09
N PRO A 48 9.36 -8.88 8.03
CA PRO A 48 10.27 -8.59 9.14
C PRO A 48 9.54 -8.31 10.47
N LYS A 49 10.02 -8.93 11.55
CA LYS A 49 9.34 -8.95 12.86
C LYS A 49 9.48 -7.66 13.67
N ASN A 50 10.33 -6.74 13.22
CA ASN A 50 10.55 -5.42 13.84
C ASN A 50 9.61 -4.33 13.29
N LEU A 51 8.68 -4.69 12.39
CA LEU A 51 7.70 -3.77 11.81
C LEU A 51 6.48 -3.58 12.70
N LEU A 52 6.06 -2.33 12.85
CA LEU A 52 4.75 -1.98 13.37
C LEU A 52 3.73 -2.04 12.22
N TRP A 53 2.66 -2.81 12.38
CA TRP A 53 1.63 -2.96 11.37
C TRP A 53 0.38 -2.19 11.75
N ILE A 54 -0.13 -1.40 10.81
CA ILE A 54 -1.39 -0.69 10.91
C ILE A 54 -2.22 -1.07 9.68
N SER A 55 -3.40 -1.64 9.90
CA SER A 55 -4.29 -2.08 8.83
C SER A 55 -5.65 -1.41 8.99
N PRO A 56 -5.91 -0.31 8.27
CA PRO A 56 -7.21 0.36 8.31
C PRO A 56 -8.24 -0.34 7.42
N ARG A 57 -9.51 -0.10 7.75
CA ARG A 57 -10.67 -0.50 6.98
C ARG A 57 -11.02 0.56 5.94
N GLY A 58 -11.37 0.12 4.73
CA GLY A 58 -11.90 0.99 3.68
C GLY A 58 -13.18 1.73 4.12
N THR A 59 -13.42 2.89 3.55
CA THR A 59 -14.47 3.83 4.01
C THR A 59 -15.88 3.50 3.54
N TYR A 60 -16.03 2.74 2.45
CA TYR A 60 -17.34 2.41 1.89
C TYR A 60 -17.68 0.96 2.18
N ASP A 61 -18.87 0.78 2.78
CA ASP A 61 -19.44 -0.53 3.12
C ASP A 61 -20.04 -1.18 1.87
N LEU A 62 -19.70 -2.44 1.63
CA LEU A 62 -20.24 -3.28 0.55
C LEU A 62 -21.12 -4.43 1.08
N GLY A 63 -21.32 -4.48 2.40
CA GLY A 63 -22.05 -5.54 3.09
C GLY A 63 -21.20 -6.19 4.19
N PRO A 64 -21.63 -7.28 4.77
CA PRO A 64 -20.98 -7.87 5.94
C PRO A 64 -19.48 -8.09 5.75
N ASP A 65 -18.67 -7.42 6.60
CA ASP A 65 -17.21 -7.50 6.62
C ASP A 65 -16.50 -7.19 5.28
N SER A 66 -17.14 -6.43 4.40
CA SER A 66 -16.72 -6.15 3.04
C SER A 66 -16.67 -4.65 2.77
N TYR A 67 -15.51 -4.12 2.42
CA TYR A 67 -15.28 -2.67 2.28
C TYR A 67 -14.47 -2.34 1.03
N GLU A 68 -14.55 -1.06 0.61
CA GLU A 68 -13.74 -0.52 -0.47
C GLU A 68 -13.23 0.90 -0.14
N TRP A 69 -12.16 1.33 -0.80
CA TRP A 69 -11.56 2.66 -0.61
C TRP A 69 -12.27 3.74 -1.40
N PHE A 70 -12.73 3.39 -2.58
CA PHE A 70 -13.53 4.23 -3.46
C PHE A 70 -14.46 3.37 -4.31
N GLN A 71 -15.62 3.90 -4.63
CA GLN A 71 -16.62 3.20 -5.44
C GLN A 71 -16.14 3.04 -6.89
N ILE A 72 -16.18 1.82 -7.40
CA ILE A 72 -15.80 1.49 -8.77
C ILE A 72 -17.05 1.54 -9.67
N THR A 73 -17.03 2.42 -10.67
CA THR A 73 -18.04 2.45 -11.74
C THR A 73 -17.56 1.68 -12.96
N GLN A 74 -16.27 1.71 -13.24
CA GLN A 74 -15.63 0.97 -14.32
C GLN A 74 -14.23 0.51 -13.87
N VAL A 75 -13.94 -0.77 -14.03
CA VAL A 75 -12.60 -1.32 -13.75
C VAL A 75 -11.58 -0.67 -14.68
N GLY A 76 -10.43 -0.28 -14.15
CA GLY A 76 -9.38 0.41 -14.89
C GLY A 76 -9.53 1.93 -14.99
N LYS A 77 -10.72 2.48 -14.67
CA LYS A 77 -11.01 3.92 -14.74
C LYS A 77 -11.66 4.42 -13.44
N PRO A 78 -10.92 4.58 -12.37
CA PRO A 78 -11.47 5.17 -11.15
C PRO A 78 -11.91 6.62 -11.41
N ASP A 79 -13.05 6.99 -10.85
CA ASP A 79 -13.52 8.37 -10.86
C ASP A 79 -12.50 9.27 -10.14
N PRO A 80 -12.03 10.38 -10.76
CA PRO A 80 -10.98 11.22 -10.20
C PRO A 80 -11.34 11.81 -8.82
N ALA A 81 -12.58 12.23 -8.61
CA ALA A 81 -13.01 12.85 -7.35
C ALA A 81 -13.08 11.80 -6.23
N ARG A 82 -13.57 10.60 -6.53
CA ARG A 82 -13.62 9.49 -5.56
C ARG A 82 -12.23 9.02 -5.16
N LEU A 83 -11.32 8.90 -6.13
CA LEU A 83 -9.92 8.57 -5.86
C LEU A 83 -9.27 9.68 -5.00
N ALA A 84 -9.44 10.96 -5.35
CA ALA A 84 -8.93 12.07 -4.56
C ALA A 84 -9.43 12.06 -3.11
N ASN A 85 -10.72 11.75 -2.89
CA ASN A 85 -11.28 11.60 -1.55
C ASN A 85 -10.63 10.45 -0.77
N ALA A 86 -10.38 9.32 -1.42
CA ALA A 86 -9.65 8.20 -0.80
C ALA A 86 -8.22 8.61 -0.40
N LEU A 87 -7.51 9.33 -1.28
CA LEU A 87 -6.15 9.83 -0.99
C LEU A 87 -6.15 10.80 0.19
N ASN A 88 -7.09 11.74 0.25
CA ASN A 88 -7.25 12.68 1.37
C ASN A 88 -7.54 11.94 2.69
N THR A 89 -8.36 10.89 2.64
CA THR A 89 -8.66 10.05 3.80
C THR A 89 -7.41 9.33 4.31
N ILE A 90 -6.60 8.78 3.41
CA ILE A 90 -5.34 8.13 3.77
C ILE A 90 -4.33 9.16 4.31
N ASP A 91 -4.23 10.36 3.71
CA ASP A 91 -3.32 11.41 4.21
C ASP A 91 -3.66 11.80 5.65
N ARG A 92 -4.94 12.06 5.93
CA ARG A 92 -5.42 12.34 7.29
C ARG A 92 -5.08 11.20 8.25
N PHE A 93 -5.35 9.96 7.85
CA PHE A 93 -5.10 8.80 8.71
C PHE A 93 -3.60 8.59 8.98
N ILE A 94 -2.72 8.83 8.00
CA ILE A 94 -1.25 8.81 8.19
C ILE A 94 -0.83 9.82 9.26
N TYR A 95 -1.35 11.04 9.23
CA TYR A 95 -1.08 12.04 10.28
C TYR A 95 -1.49 11.54 11.67
N GLU A 96 -2.70 10.99 11.77
CA GLU A 96 -3.22 10.47 13.03
C GLU A 96 -2.37 9.29 13.54
N VAL A 97 -1.94 8.40 12.65
CA VAL A 97 -1.09 7.25 12.96
C VAL A 97 0.26 7.70 13.52
N ILE A 98 0.94 8.63 12.85
CA ILE A 98 2.24 9.15 13.27
C ILE A 98 2.13 9.89 14.62
N ALA A 99 1.02 10.59 14.87
CA ALA A 99 0.81 11.32 16.12
C ALA A 99 0.45 10.40 17.30
N ASN A 100 -0.09 9.21 17.06
CA ASN A 100 -0.68 8.37 18.09
C ASN A 100 0.04 7.06 18.36
N TYR A 101 0.89 6.61 17.44
CA TYR A 101 1.64 5.35 17.53
C TYR A 101 3.15 5.59 17.39
N PRO A 102 4.00 4.72 17.93
CA PRO A 102 5.46 4.86 17.85
C PRO A 102 5.99 4.50 16.45
N VAL A 103 5.56 5.26 15.45
CA VAL A 103 5.96 5.10 14.05
C VAL A 103 7.17 5.97 13.75
N ASP A 104 8.22 5.39 13.18
CA ASP A 104 9.26 6.17 12.50
C ASP A 104 8.67 6.73 11.19
N LYS A 105 8.37 8.03 11.18
CA LYS A 105 7.80 8.72 10.02
C LYS A 105 8.67 8.64 8.76
N ASN A 106 9.97 8.40 8.92
CA ASN A 106 10.92 8.25 7.81
C ASN A 106 10.98 6.81 7.28
N LYS A 107 10.37 5.86 8.00
CA LYS A 107 10.32 4.44 7.66
C LYS A 107 8.86 3.92 7.64
N LEU A 108 7.90 4.74 7.23
CA LEU A 108 6.51 4.35 7.01
C LEU A 108 6.33 3.93 5.54
N TYR A 109 6.01 2.67 5.30
CA TYR A 109 5.74 2.11 3.98
C TYR A 109 4.25 1.84 3.79
N LEU A 110 3.74 2.06 2.57
CA LEU A 110 2.42 1.58 2.18
C LEU A 110 2.55 0.19 1.58
N LEU A 111 1.71 -0.73 2.02
CA LEU A 111 1.52 -2.03 1.41
C LEU A 111 0.07 -2.13 0.95
N GLY A 112 -0.15 -2.36 -0.33
CA GLY A 112 -1.48 -2.47 -0.89
C GLY A 112 -1.67 -3.73 -1.73
N PHE A 113 -2.88 -4.27 -1.72
CA PHE A 113 -3.34 -5.31 -2.62
C PHE A 113 -4.51 -4.81 -3.44
N SER A 114 -4.52 -5.08 -4.76
CA SER A 114 -5.64 -4.74 -5.66
C SER A 114 -6.03 -3.26 -5.57
N GLN A 115 -7.24 -2.91 -5.14
CA GLN A 115 -7.65 -1.52 -4.94
C GLN A 115 -6.76 -0.78 -3.94
N GLY A 116 -6.32 -1.44 -2.86
CA GLY A 116 -5.36 -0.86 -1.91
C GLY A 116 -4.01 -0.55 -2.56
N SER A 117 -3.58 -1.36 -3.53
CA SER A 117 -2.37 -1.10 -4.33
C SER A 117 -2.54 0.13 -5.23
N ILE A 118 -3.71 0.31 -5.86
CA ILE A 118 -4.03 1.50 -6.66
C ILE A 118 -3.96 2.75 -5.78
N VAL A 119 -4.57 2.71 -4.58
CA VAL A 119 -4.52 3.82 -3.61
C VAL A 119 -3.09 4.10 -3.17
N SER A 120 -2.32 3.06 -2.81
CA SER A 120 -0.94 3.20 -2.33
C SER A 120 -0.03 3.86 -3.37
N MET A 121 -0.08 3.42 -4.63
CA MET A 121 0.70 4.01 -5.71
C MET A 121 0.24 5.44 -6.02
N SER A 122 -1.08 5.68 -6.10
CA SER A 122 -1.62 7.02 -6.34
C SER A 122 -1.24 8.00 -5.23
N TYR A 123 -1.29 7.55 -3.97
CA TYR A 123 -0.85 8.35 -2.83
C TYR A 123 0.64 8.68 -2.91
N ALA A 124 1.48 7.69 -3.21
CA ALA A 124 2.91 7.91 -3.35
C ALA A 124 3.25 8.92 -4.46
N LEU A 125 2.54 8.85 -5.59
CA LEU A 125 2.76 9.77 -6.71
C LEU A 125 2.38 11.22 -6.37
N THR A 126 1.41 11.42 -5.48
CA THR A 126 0.90 12.75 -5.11
C THR A 126 1.50 13.30 -3.80
N HIS A 127 1.91 12.41 -2.88
CA HIS A 127 2.45 12.76 -1.54
C HIS A 127 3.75 11.98 -1.22
N PRO A 128 4.75 11.96 -2.11
CA PRO A 128 5.91 11.07 -1.97
C PRO A 128 6.73 11.32 -0.70
N ARG A 129 6.70 12.54 -0.16
CA ARG A 129 7.48 12.90 1.03
C ARG A 129 6.86 12.42 2.35
N ARG A 130 5.64 11.87 2.30
CA ARG A 130 4.91 11.38 3.47
C ARG A 130 5.25 9.94 3.86
N ILE A 131 5.85 9.20 2.93
CA ILE A 131 6.12 7.77 3.08
C ILE A 131 7.53 7.43 2.62
N ALA A 132 8.06 6.34 3.15
CA ALA A 132 9.38 5.82 2.79
C ALA A 132 9.36 5.05 1.45
N GLY A 133 8.28 4.36 1.13
CA GLY A 133 8.16 3.59 -0.11
C GLY A 133 6.83 2.85 -0.22
N VAL A 134 6.68 2.09 -1.29
CA VAL A 134 5.45 1.37 -1.62
C VAL A 134 5.72 -0.10 -1.97
N ILE A 135 4.87 -0.96 -1.44
CA ILE A 135 4.74 -2.37 -1.78
C ILE A 135 3.37 -2.53 -2.47
N ALA A 136 3.37 -2.64 -3.79
CA ALA A 136 2.16 -2.69 -4.61
C ALA A 136 1.95 -4.10 -5.17
N GLN A 137 0.89 -4.78 -4.74
CA GLN A 137 0.57 -6.13 -5.18
C GLN A 137 -0.70 -6.12 -6.02
N SER A 138 -0.65 -6.70 -7.21
CA SER A 138 -1.79 -6.88 -8.12
C SER A 138 -2.62 -5.61 -8.32
N GLY A 139 -1.95 -4.48 -8.61
CA GLY A 139 -2.58 -3.17 -8.84
C GLY A 139 -1.99 -2.44 -10.04
N TYR A 140 -2.42 -1.20 -10.24
CA TYR A 140 -1.95 -0.35 -11.35
C TYR A 140 -2.01 1.14 -10.99
N ILE A 141 -1.24 1.97 -11.70
CA ILE A 141 -1.35 3.44 -11.66
C ILE A 141 -2.51 3.87 -12.57
N PRO A 142 -3.53 4.56 -12.05
CA PRO A 142 -4.68 4.99 -12.84
C PRO A 142 -4.36 6.25 -13.65
N HIS A 143 -3.74 6.10 -14.80
CA HIS A 143 -3.22 7.21 -15.63
C HIS A 143 -4.29 8.22 -16.06
N GLU A 144 -5.54 7.78 -16.26
CA GLU A 144 -6.63 8.64 -16.71
C GLU A 144 -7.33 9.40 -15.56
N SER A 145 -6.88 9.24 -14.31
CA SER A 145 -7.52 9.84 -13.13
C SER A 145 -7.07 11.27 -12.81
N GLY A 146 -6.23 11.89 -13.64
CA GLY A 146 -5.78 13.27 -13.44
C GLY A 146 -4.90 13.50 -12.21
N LEU A 147 -4.15 12.50 -11.76
CA LEU A 147 -3.23 12.62 -10.63
C LEU A 147 -2.19 13.72 -10.88
N ARG A 148 -2.02 14.61 -9.91
CA ARG A 148 -0.94 15.61 -9.90
C ARG A 148 0.32 14.97 -9.31
N ILE A 149 1.20 14.50 -10.17
CA ILE A 149 2.42 13.77 -9.78
C ILE A 149 3.48 14.78 -9.29
N ASP A 150 4.03 14.55 -8.09
CA ASP A 150 5.25 15.22 -7.62
C ASP A 150 6.48 14.45 -8.13
N GLU A 151 6.86 14.69 -9.39
CA GLU A 151 7.96 13.99 -10.07
C GLU A 151 9.27 14.08 -9.28
N ALA A 152 9.58 15.26 -8.71
CA ALA A 152 10.79 15.46 -7.93
C ALA A 152 10.82 14.63 -6.64
N GLY A 153 9.66 14.40 -6.03
CA GLY A 153 9.54 13.58 -4.83
C GLY A 153 9.55 12.08 -5.12
N ILE A 154 9.25 11.68 -6.38
CA ILE A 154 9.28 10.27 -6.81
C ILE A 154 10.69 9.82 -7.18
N LYS A 155 11.55 10.72 -7.61
CA LYS A 155 12.91 10.37 -7.97
C LYS A 155 13.60 9.59 -6.83
N GLN A 156 14.13 8.40 -7.15
CA GLN A 156 14.75 7.44 -6.21
C GLN A 156 13.84 7.00 -5.04
N LYS A 157 12.51 7.25 -5.12
CA LYS A 157 11.55 6.72 -4.15
C LYS A 157 11.46 5.20 -4.29
N PRO A 158 11.59 4.43 -3.19
CA PRO A 158 11.52 2.98 -3.22
C PRO A 158 10.12 2.44 -3.58
N PHE A 159 10.07 1.58 -4.60
CA PHE A 159 8.89 0.82 -4.97
C PHE A 159 9.24 -0.65 -5.20
N ILE A 160 8.36 -1.54 -4.76
CA ILE A 160 8.32 -2.92 -5.24
C ILE A 160 6.92 -3.23 -5.75
N LEU A 161 6.81 -3.67 -7.00
CA LEU A 161 5.57 -4.07 -7.65
C LEU A 161 5.60 -5.58 -7.91
N THR A 162 4.53 -6.27 -7.54
CA THR A 162 4.32 -7.69 -7.85
C THR A 162 2.98 -7.89 -8.55
N HIS A 163 2.93 -8.76 -9.58
CA HIS A 163 1.70 -9.02 -10.33
C HIS A 163 1.64 -10.43 -10.88
N GLY A 164 0.43 -10.98 -10.98
CA GLY A 164 0.17 -12.28 -11.59
C GLY A 164 0.03 -12.17 -13.11
N VAL A 165 0.78 -12.96 -13.88
CA VAL A 165 0.64 -12.96 -15.36
C VAL A 165 -0.70 -13.53 -15.82
N GLN A 166 -1.39 -14.30 -14.96
CA GLN A 166 -2.70 -14.88 -15.22
C GLN A 166 -3.83 -14.15 -14.48
N ASP A 167 -3.61 -12.89 -14.05
CA ASP A 167 -4.62 -12.11 -13.33
C ASP A 167 -5.83 -11.84 -14.24
N PRO A 168 -7.01 -12.40 -13.94
CA PRO A 168 -8.21 -12.25 -14.77
C PRO A 168 -8.97 -10.96 -14.48
N LEU A 169 -8.67 -10.26 -13.37
CA LEU A 169 -9.36 -9.04 -12.93
C LEU A 169 -8.63 -7.78 -13.36
N LEU A 170 -7.31 -7.77 -13.16
CA LEU A 170 -6.44 -6.64 -13.51
C LEU A 170 -5.34 -7.14 -14.47
N PRO A 171 -5.47 -6.95 -15.79
CA PRO A 171 -4.51 -7.43 -16.76
C PRO A 171 -3.07 -7.01 -16.44
N VAL A 172 -2.11 -7.93 -16.54
CA VAL A 172 -0.69 -7.67 -16.24
C VAL A 172 -0.12 -6.49 -17.03
N ASP A 173 -0.64 -6.18 -18.20
CA ASP A 173 -0.23 -5.02 -19.00
C ASP A 173 -0.49 -3.68 -18.29
N TRP A 174 -1.43 -3.62 -17.34
CA TRP A 174 -1.64 -2.42 -16.53
C TRP A 174 -0.52 -2.25 -15.48
N ALA A 175 -0.02 -3.35 -14.94
CA ALA A 175 1.15 -3.33 -14.05
C ALA A 175 2.43 -2.98 -14.83
N ARG A 176 2.59 -3.51 -16.06
CA ARG A 176 3.69 -3.16 -16.95
C ARG A 176 3.71 -1.67 -17.31
N ARG A 177 2.54 -1.08 -17.62
CA ARG A 177 2.44 0.38 -17.82
C ARG A 177 2.79 1.17 -16.56
N SER A 178 2.42 0.66 -15.38
CA SER A 178 2.79 1.27 -14.10
C SER A 178 4.30 1.23 -13.86
N ARG A 179 4.94 0.08 -14.13
CA ARG A 179 6.40 -0.08 -14.15
C ARG A 179 7.06 0.97 -15.05
N ASP A 180 6.61 1.06 -16.29
CA ASP A 180 7.21 1.98 -17.28
C ASP A 180 7.07 3.45 -16.85
N THR A 181 5.96 3.79 -16.20
CA THR A 181 5.76 5.13 -15.62
C THR A 181 6.73 5.41 -14.48
N LEU A 182 6.89 4.49 -13.53
CA LEU A 182 7.81 4.65 -12.41
C LEU A 182 9.27 4.70 -12.86
N GLN A 183 9.63 3.92 -13.89
CA GLN A 183 10.97 3.99 -14.50
C GLN A 183 11.23 5.35 -15.15
N LYS A 184 10.26 5.92 -15.88
CA LYS A 184 10.39 7.27 -16.47
C LYS A 184 10.52 8.36 -15.42
N LEU A 185 9.94 8.16 -14.23
CA LEU A 185 10.05 9.07 -13.08
C LEU A 185 11.34 8.85 -12.25
N ASP A 186 12.25 7.97 -12.70
CA ASP A 186 13.49 7.62 -12.01
C ASP A 186 13.26 7.11 -10.57
N ALA A 187 12.18 6.37 -10.33
CA ALA A 187 11.92 5.70 -9.06
C ALA A 187 12.91 4.55 -8.83
N ASP A 188 13.26 4.27 -7.57
CA ASP A 188 13.99 3.06 -7.18
C ASP A 188 13.02 1.87 -7.18
N LEU A 189 12.87 1.24 -8.35
CA LEU A 189 11.84 0.26 -8.64
C LEU A 189 12.38 -1.17 -8.74
N GLN A 190 11.74 -2.10 -8.00
CA GLN A 190 11.76 -3.53 -8.30
C GLN A 190 10.39 -3.94 -8.85
N TYR A 191 10.39 -4.73 -9.93
CA TYR A 191 9.19 -5.23 -10.58
C TYR A 191 9.29 -6.72 -10.84
N HIS A 192 8.27 -7.48 -10.40
CA HIS A 192 8.23 -8.94 -10.50
C HIS A 192 6.88 -9.42 -11.02
N GLU A 193 6.90 -10.32 -11.97
CA GLU A 193 5.73 -11.07 -12.47
C GLU A 193 5.81 -12.52 -11.99
N PHE A 194 4.66 -13.08 -11.59
CA PHE A 194 4.57 -14.46 -11.10
C PHE A 194 3.51 -15.24 -11.87
N ASN A 195 3.68 -16.56 -11.94
CA ASN A 195 2.69 -17.45 -12.55
C ASN A 195 1.53 -17.69 -11.58
N MET A 196 0.72 -16.64 -11.36
CA MET A 196 -0.44 -16.63 -10.46
C MET A 196 -1.56 -15.76 -11.04
N GLY A 197 -2.78 -15.93 -10.49
CA GLY A 197 -3.94 -15.08 -10.77
C GLY A 197 -3.95 -13.80 -9.94
N HIS A 198 -5.17 -13.31 -9.59
CA HIS A 198 -5.37 -12.14 -8.72
C HIS A 198 -5.21 -12.52 -7.26
N THR A 199 -3.99 -12.72 -6.81
CA THR A 199 -3.68 -13.21 -5.46
C THR A 199 -2.27 -12.80 -5.04
N VAL A 200 -1.90 -13.18 -3.81
CA VAL A 200 -0.55 -13.07 -3.26
C VAL A 200 0.01 -14.49 -3.13
N SER A 201 1.22 -14.74 -3.64
CA SER A 201 1.90 -16.04 -3.54
C SER A 201 3.04 -16.00 -2.54
N MET A 202 3.50 -17.17 -2.09
CA MET A 202 4.67 -17.25 -1.19
C MET A 202 5.93 -16.73 -1.87
N GLU A 203 6.06 -16.90 -3.21
CA GLU A 203 7.18 -16.36 -3.98
C GLU A 203 7.13 -14.82 -4.00
N SER A 204 5.94 -14.21 -4.17
CA SER A 204 5.79 -12.75 -4.12
C SER A 204 6.09 -12.20 -2.72
N ILE A 205 5.69 -12.92 -1.66
CA ILE A 205 6.01 -12.56 -0.27
C ILE A 205 7.52 -12.64 -0.03
N ALA A 206 8.20 -13.65 -0.54
CA ALA A 206 9.65 -13.82 -0.35
C ALA A 206 10.45 -12.65 -0.94
N VAL A 207 10.11 -12.19 -2.15
CA VAL A 207 10.80 -11.02 -2.74
C VAL A 207 10.48 -9.73 -2.00
N ILE A 208 9.25 -9.55 -1.50
CA ILE A 208 8.85 -8.42 -0.66
C ILE A 208 9.62 -8.44 0.67
N ASN A 209 9.75 -9.61 1.31
CA ASN A 209 10.53 -9.74 2.54
C ASN A 209 11.98 -9.30 2.35
N SER A 210 12.65 -9.84 1.32
CA SER A 210 14.04 -9.47 0.99
C SER A 210 14.21 -7.98 0.69
N TRP A 211 13.24 -7.39 -0.02
CA TRP A 211 13.23 -5.95 -0.30
C TRP A 211 13.09 -5.13 0.99
N LEU A 212 12.13 -5.46 1.85
CA LEU A 212 11.92 -4.77 3.14
C LEU A 212 13.13 -4.87 4.05
N GLU A 213 13.75 -6.05 4.21
CA GLU A 213 14.96 -6.24 5.03
C GLU A 213 16.09 -5.30 4.61
N ASN A 214 16.19 -4.96 3.33
CA ASN A 214 17.19 -4.02 2.83
C ASN A 214 16.81 -2.56 3.05
N LYS A 215 15.50 -2.23 3.06
CA LYS A 215 15.00 -0.84 3.15
C LYS A 215 14.80 -0.35 4.59
N ILE A 216 14.61 -1.24 5.56
CA ILE A 216 14.34 -0.88 6.97
C ILE A 216 15.60 -0.89 7.86
N LYS A 217 16.76 -1.21 7.31
CA LYS A 217 18.05 -1.18 8.02
C LYS A 217 18.42 0.20 8.56
#